data_4aef106f9cd40a695e028d0029be556a
#
_entry.id   4aef106f9cd40a695e028d0029be556a
#
_cell.length_a   1.000
_cell.length_b   1.000
_cell.length_c   1.000
_cell.angle_alpha   90.00
_cell.angle_beta   90.00
_cell.angle_gamma   90.00
#
_symmetry.space_group_name_H-M   'P 1'
#
loop_
_entity.id
_entity.type
_entity.pdbx_description
1 polymer ?
#
loop_
_entity_poly.entity_id
_entity_poly.type
_entity_poly.pdbx_seq_one_letter_code
_entity_poly.pdbx_strand_id
1 'polypeptide(L)'
;MEMTPNERAEWTSHLHTPVIFNHHAPLQVESSTIQPVDLNPIKSTTKAADNKERVLILTPLKDASRYLSKYFELVSKLTYPHELIDLAFLISDTTDDTLAVLAAELDRIQKRTDGVAFRSVMIVEKDFGFVLSQDVEDRHGYAAQAPRRKAMARARNYLLATALKPEHSWVYWRDVDIVDSPERIIEDLTAHDKDIIVPSMDKQPAKHCDGARADPL
;
A
#
# COMPACT_ATOMS: atom_id res chain seq x y z
N MET A 1 -35.09 1.70 -21.34
CA MET A 1 -35.97 0.52 -21.23
C MET A 1 -35.71 -0.08 -19.88
N GLU A 2 -36.60 0.08 -18.91
CA GLU A 2 -36.42 -0.48 -17.57
C GLU A 2 -36.85 -1.94 -17.57
N MET A 3 -35.98 -2.80 -17.06
CA MET A 3 -36.23 -4.23 -16.92
C MET A 3 -37.33 -4.45 -15.86
N THR A 4 -38.26 -5.33 -16.15
CA THR A 4 -39.26 -5.78 -15.16
C THR A 4 -38.61 -6.53 -14.01
N PRO A 5 -39.26 -6.62 -12.83
CA PRO A 5 -38.73 -7.39 -11.70
C PRO A 5 -38.42 -8.86 -12.04
N ASN A 6 -39.23 -9.48 -12.90
CA ASN A 6 -39.01 -10.87 -13.35
C ASN A 6 -37.79 -11.00 -14.26
N GLU A 7 -37.60 -10.09 -15.23
CA GLU A 7 -36.41 -10.08 -16.08
C GLU A 7 -35.13 -9.84 -15.26
N ARG A 8 -35.21 -8.98 -14.22
CA ARG A 8 -34.09 -8.75 -13.30
C ARG A 8 -33.79 -10.00 -12.46
N ALA A 9 -34.81 -10.72 -11.97
CA ALA A 9 -34.63 -11.95 -11.22
C ALA A 9 -34.07 -13.07 -12.10
N GLU A 10 -34.49 -13.17 -13.35
CA GLU A 10 -33.96 -14.12 -14.33
C GLU A 10 -32.50 -13.83 -14.67
N TRP A 11 -32.16 -12.55 -14.87
CA TRP A 11 -30.79 -12.11 -15.11
C TRP A 11 -29.86 -12.37 -13.92
N THR A 12 -30.32 -12.16 -12.69
CA THR A 12 -29.54 -12.44 -11.47
C THR A 12 -29.43 -13.93 -11.18
N SER A 13 -30.38 -14.77 -11.62
CA SER A 13 -30.30 -16.23 -11.44
C SER A 13 -29.11 -16.86 -12.20
N HIS A 14 -28.72 -16.28 -13.33
CA HIS A 14 -27.53 -16.70 -14.08
C HIS A 14 -26.21 -16.34 -13.40
N LEU A 15 -26.22 -15.33 -12.51
CA LEU A 15 -25.05 -14.93 -11.74
C LEU A 15 -24.83 -15.80 -10.48
N HIS A 16 -25.81 -16.61 -10.13
CA HIS A 16 -25.77 -17.53 -8.98
C HIS A 16 -25.59 -18.99 -9.40
N THR A 17 -24.98 -19.25 -10.56
CA THR A 17 -24.55 -20.61 -10.87
C THR A 17 -23.56 -21.02 -9.79
N PRO A 18 -23.86 -22.05 -8.96
CA PRO A 18 -22.92 -22.47 -7.94
C PRO A 18 -21.65 -22.95 -8.63
N VAL A 19 -20.56 -22.22 -8.43
CA VAL A 19 -19.25 -22.68 -8.84
C VAL A 19 -18.90 -23.84 -7.92
N ILE A 20 -19.03 -25.06 -8.43
CA ILE A 20 -18.64 -26.25 -7.70
C ILE A 20 -17.12 -26.36 -7.81
N PHE A 21 -16.43 -25.92 -6.78
CA PHE A 21 -15.00 -26.15 -6.65
C PHE A 21 -14.79 -27.60 -6.18
N ASN A 22 -14.15 -28.41 -7.02
CA ASN A 22 -13.73 -29.73 -6.61
C ASN A 22 -12.41 -29.64 -5.83
N HIS A 23 -12.48 -29.45 -4.53
CA HIS A 23 -11.31 -29.35 -3.66
C HIS A 23 -10.75 -30.71 -3.20
N HIS A 24 -11.30 -31.82 -3.68
CA HIS A 24 -11.02 -33.14 -3.12
C HIS A 24 -9.84 -33.87 -3.75
N ALA A 25 -9.31 -33.36 -4.84
CA ALA A 25 -8.14 -33.96 -5.46
C ALA A 25 -7.05 -32.89 -5.67
N PRO A 26 -5.99 -32.88 -4.86
CA PRO A 26 -4.86 -32.00 -5.12
C PRO A 26 -4.28 -32.32 -6.50
N LEU A 27 -3.94 -31.28 -7.24
CA LEU A 27 -3.33 -31.43 -8.56
C LEU A 27 -2.00 -32.18 -8.38
N GLN A 28 -1.92 -33.41 -8.90
CA GLN A 28 -0.68 -34.16 -8.93
C GLN A 28 0.08 -33.78 -10.19
N VAL A 29 1.22 -33.12 -10.01
CA VAL A 29 2.08 -32.69 -11.09
C VAL A 29 3.41 -33.42 -10.96
N GLU A 30 3.73 -34.23 -11.92
CA GLU A 30 4.98 -35.01 -11.95
C GLU A 30 6.20 -34.18 -12.38
N SER A 31 5.98 -32.97 -12.92
CA SER A 31 7.05 -32.10 -13.42
C SER A 31 7.48 -31.07 -12.39
N SER A 32 8.77 -31.03 -12.06
CA SER A 32 9.37 -30.01 -11.18
C SER A 32 9.33 -28.58 -11.76
N THR A 33 8.99 -28.43 -13.04
CA THR A 33 8.85 -27.13 -13.73
C THR A 33 7.45 -26.54 -13.63
N ILE A 34 6.46 -27.30 -13.10
CA ILE A 34 5.10 -26.85 -12.89
C ILE A 34 4.89 -26.67 -11.39
N GLN A 35 4.58 -25.44 -10.99
CA GLN A 35 4.31 -25.11 -9.59
C GLN A 35 2.83 -24.75 -9.43
N PRO A 36 2.00 -25.66 -8.91
CA PRO A 36 0.62 -25.33 -8.58
C PRO A 36 0.58 -24.38 -7.39
N VAL A 37 -0.22 -23.33 -7.50
CA VAL A 37 -0.47 -22.40 -6.38
C VAL A 37 -1.96 -22.43 -6.09
N ASP A 38 -2.33 -22.81 -4.88
CA ASP A 38 -3.70 -22.75 -4.38
C ASP A 38 -3.87 -21.49 -3.52
N LEU A 39 -4.73 -20.58 -3.97
CA LEU A 39 -5.05 -19.33 -3.26
C LEU A 39 -6.33 -19.43 -2.40
N ASN A 40 -7.05 -20.58 -2.45
CA ASN A 40 -8.28 -20.73 -1.68
C ASN A 40 -8.08 -20.66 -0.14
N PRO A 41 -6.92 -21.04 0.43
CA PRO A 41 -6.65 -20.84 1.85
C PRO A 41 -6.43 -19.38 2.25
N ILE A 42 -6.10 -18.52 1.29
CA ILE A 42 -5.84 -17.10 1.55
C ILE A 42 -7.18 -16.40 1.75
N LYS A 43 -7.31 -15.75 2.88
CA LYS A 43 -8.53 -15.01 3.26
C LYS A 43 -8.18 -13.56 3.50
N SER A 44 -9.15 -12.70 3.24
CA SER A 44 -9.17 -11.31 3.65
C SER A 44 -10.45 -11.08 4.44
N THR A 45 -10.32 -10.62 5.68
CA THR A 45 -11.44 -10.50 6.61
C THR A 45 -11.40 -9.18 7.37
N THR A 46 -12.52 -8.83 7.99
CA THR A 46 -12.61 -7.64 8.86
C THR A 46 -11.80 -7.76 10.15
N LYS A 47 -11.33 -8.97 10.48
CA LYS A 47 -10.49 -9.26 11.65
C LYS A 47 -9.10 -9.71 11.23
N ALA A 48 -8.50 -8.99 10.32
CA ALA A 48 -7.25 -9.35 9.67
C ALA A 48 -6.11 -9.66 10.66
N ALA A 49 -5.94 -8.85 11.70
CA ALA A 49 -4.92 -9.07 12.72
C ALA A 49 -5.17 -10.34 13.55
N ASP A 50 -6.41 -10.57 13.99
CA ASP A 50 -6.80 -11.75 14.78
C ASP A 50 -6.58 -13.04 13.97
N ASN A 51 -6.88 -12.98 12.67
CA ASN A 51 -6.72 -14.09 11.73
C ASN A 51 -5.30 -14.23 11.19
N LYS A 52 -4.35 -13.41 11.66
CA LYS A 52 -2.94 -13.40 11.25
C LYS A 52 -2.76 -13.24 9.74
N GLU A 53 -3.59 -12.42 9.13
CA GLU A 53 -3.53 -12.13 7.70
C GLU A 53 -2.32 -11.25 7.39
N ARG A 54 -1.62 -11.53 6.29
CA ARG A 54 -0.40 -10.84 5.93
C ARG A 54 -0.69 -9.59 5.10
N VAL A 55 0.00 -8.51 5.44
CA VAL A 55 -0.12 -7.21 4.78
C VAL A 55 1.18 -6.88 4.06
N LEU A 56 1.08 -6.53 2.79
CA LEU A 56 2.18 -6.00 2.01
C LEU A 56 2.06 -4.48 1.92
N ILE A 57 3.00 -3.75 2.51
CA ILE A 57 3.06 -2.28 2.38
C ILE A 57 3.98 -1.95 1.20
N LEU A 58 3.45 -1.20 0.24
CA LEU A 58 4.14 -0.79 -0.98
C LEU A 58 4.39 0.71 -1.00
N THR A 59 5.65 1.11 -1.17
CA THR A 59 6.06 2.52 -1.18
C THR A 59 7.02 2.79 -2.34
N PRO A 60 6.57 3.43 -3.43
CA PRO A 60 7.47 3.92 -4.48
C PRO A 60 8.19 5.18 -4.00
N LEU A 61 9.48 5.26 -4.28
CA LEU A 61 10.37 6.33 -3.85
C LEU A 61 11.05 7.00 -5.05
N LYS A 62 11.06 8.34 -5.05
CA LYS A 62 11.85 9.18 -5.92
C LYS A 62 12.22 10.46 -5.18
N ASP A 63 13.52 10.74 -5.03
CA ASP A 63 14.04 11.92 -4.32
C ASP A 63 13.37 12.12 -2.96
N ALA A 64 13.39 11.06 -2.15
CA ALA A 64 12.55 10.92 -0.95
C ALA A 64 13.35 10.97 0.36
N SER A 65 14.67 11.19 0.33
CA SER A 65 15.56 11.09 1.48
C SER A 65 15.04 11.86 2.71
N ARG A 66 14.53 13.07 2.51
CA ARG A 66 14.02 13.95 3.58
C ARG A 66 12.75 13.44 4.27
N TYR A 67 12.00 12.53 3.66
CA TYR A 67 10.73 12.03 4.22
C TYR A 67 10.90 10.72 4.98
N LEU A 68 11.99 9.97 4.74
CA LEU A 68 12.16 8.61 5.23
C LEU A 68 12.16 8.51 6.75
N SER A 69 12.80 9.44 7.47
CA SER A 69 12.81 9.41 8.93
C SER A 69 11.40 9.53 9.51
N LYS A 70 10.57 10.46 8.97
CA LYS A 70 9.17 10.58 9.39
C LYS A 70 8.33 9.38 8.98
N TYR A 71 8.54 8.85 7.78
CA TYR A 71 7.88 7.65 7.31
C TYR A 71 8.10 6.48 8.29
N PHE A 72 9.34 6.21 8.68
CA PHE A 72 9.67 5.11 9.59
C PHE A 72 9.22 5.37 11.03
N GLU A 73 9.17 6.63 11.47
CA GLU A 73 8.53 6.98 12.74
C GLU A 73 7.06 6.53 12.76
N LEU A 74 6.30 6.83 11.71
CA LEU A 74 4.88 6.48 11.62
C LEU A 74 4.65 4.99 11.44
N VAL A 75 5.42 4.34 10.56
CA VAL A 75 5.27 2.90 10.28
C VAL A 75 5.65 2.06 11.49
N SER A 76 6.64 2.50 12.28
CA SER A 76 7.03 1.82 13.52
C SER A 76 5.98 1.90 14.63
N LYS A 77 5.01 2.81 14.54
CA LYS A 77 3.90 2.97 15.49
C LYS A 77 2.66 2.17 15.12
N LEU A 78 2.66 1.51 13.96
CA LEU A 78 1.52 0.69 13.55
C LEU A 78 1.22 -0.37 14.61
N THR A 79 -0.05 -0.49 14.97
CA THR A 79 -0.53 -1.49 15.95
C THR A 79 -0.72 -2.87 15.33
N TYR A 80 -0.81 -2.95 14.00
CA TYR A 80 -0.84 -4.24 13.31
C TYR A 80 0.44 -5.03 13.58
N PRO A 81 0.37 -6.34 13.89
CA PRO A 81 1.55 -7.12 14.25
C PRO A 81 2.63 -7.05 13.16
N HIS A 82 3.81 -6.53 13.49
CA HIS A 82 4.90 -6.28 12.53
C HIS A 82 5.40 -7.57 11.88
N GLU A 83 5.32 -8.69 12.59
CA GLU A 83 5.66 -10.01 12.04
C GLU A 83 4.69 -10.50 10.94
N LEU A 84 3.58 -9.79 10.74
CA LEU A 84 2.62 -10.04 9.65
C LEU A 84 2.74 -9.01 8.51
N ILE A 85 3.65 -8.03 8.64
CA ILE A 85 3.84 -6.97 7.65
C ILE A 85 5.13 -7.22 6.85
N ASP A 86 4.98 -7.19 5.54
CA ASP A 86 6.08 -7.10 4.58
C ASP A 86 6.17 -5.68 4.03
N LEU A 87 7.39 -5.13 4.00
CA LEU A 87 7.65 -3.83 3.41
C LEU A 87 8.30 -4.01 2.04
N ALA A 88 7.84 -3.28 1.04
CA ALA A 88 8.51 -3.23 -0.25
C ALA A 88 8.62 -1.81 -0.78
N PHE A 89 9.83 -1.44 -1.15
CA PHE A 89 10.19 -0.13 -1.65
C PHE A 89 10.66 -0.25 -3.09
N LEU A 90 10.23 0.67 -3.94
CA LEU A 90 10.80 0.85 -5.27
C LEU A 90 11.54 2.18 -5.32
N ILE A 91 12.82 2.14 -5.59
CA ILE A 91 13.64 3.30 -5.87
C ILE A 91 13.75 3.43 -7.39
N SER A 92 13.34 4.57 -7.92
CA SER A 92 13.35 4.80 -9.37
C SER A 92 13.72 6.24 -9.71
N ASP A 93 14.64 6.38 -10.68
CA ASP A 93 15.06 7.68 -11.24
C ASP A 93 15.40 8.72 -10.15
N THR A 94 15.98 8.27 -9.03
CA THR A 94 16.34 9.14 -7.89
C THR A 94 17.67 9.85 -8.13
N THR A 95 17.80 11.07 -7.64
CA THR A 95 19.00 11.90 -7.79
C THR A 95 19.63 12.31 -6.46
N ASP A 96 18.96 11.95 -5.35
CA ASP A 96 19.41 12.23 -3.98
C ASP A 96 19.87 10.95 -3.25
N ASP A 97 20.17 11.07 -1.96
CA ASP A 97 20.66 9.99 -1.10
C ASP A 97 19.55 9.02 -0.62
N THR A 98 18.42 8.94 -1.33
CA THR A 98 17.25 8.12 -0.91
C THR A 98 17.65 6.68 -0.58
N LEU A 99 18.47 6.02 -1.40
CA LEU A 99 18.86 4.62 -1.16
C LEU A 99 19.69 4.48 0.13
N ALA A 100 20.66 5.36 0.33
CA ALA A 100 21.53 5.29 1.50
C ALA A 100 20.75 5.55 2.80
N VAL A 101 19.87 6.55 2.80
CA VAL A 101 19.01 6.87 3.95
C VAL A 101 18.00 5.75 4.21
N LEU A 102 17.40 5.18 3.17
CA LEU A 102 16.51 4.03 3.30
C LEU A 102 17.21 2.84 3.95
N ALA A 103 18.40 2.48 3.48
CA ALA A 103 19.16 1.37 4.03
C ALA A 103 19.50 1.58 5.51
N ALA A 104 19.92 2.80 5.89
CA ALA A 104 20.23 3.14 7.27
C ALA A 104 18.99 3.05 8.19
N GLU A 105 17.85 3.58 7.77
CA GLU A 105 16.60 3.52 8.54
C GLU A 105 16.10 2.08 8.68
N LEU A 106 16.17 1.27 7.63
CA LEU A 106 15.80 -0.14 7.66
C LEU A 106 16.70 -0.94 8.61
N ASP A 107 18.02 -0.71 8.57
CA ASP A 107 18.95 -1.34 9.49
C ASP A 107 18.61 -1.00 10.96
N ARG A 108 18.29 0.26 11.22
CA ARG A 108 17.88 0.75 12.54
C ARG A 108 16.61 0.05 13.05
N ILE A 109 15.55 -0.07 12.22
CA ILE A 109 14.29 -0.66 12.67
C ILE A 109 14.32 -2.19 12.76
N GLN A 110 15.04 -2.86 11.87
CA GLN A 110 15.14 -4.32 11.87
C GLN A 110 16.06 -4.86 12.98
N LYS A 111 16.99 -4.05 13.49
CA LYS A 111 17.89 -4.39 14.61
C LYS A 111 17.40 -3.89 15.98
N ARG A 112 16.22 -3.31 16.06
CA ARG A 112 15.68 -2.81 17.34
C ARG A 112 15.56 -3.95 18.35
N THR A 113 16.04 -3.68 19.58
CA THR A 113 15.93 -4.60 20.72
C THR A 113 14.65 -4.39 21.53
N ASP A 114 13.95 -3.28 21.30
CA ASP A 114 12.75 -2.82 22.03
C ASP A 114 11.43 -3.02 21.27
N GLY A 115 11.48 -3.66 20.12
CA GLY A 115 10.31 -3.90 19.28
C GLY A 115 10.43 -5.13 18.40
N VAL A 116 9.33 -5.55 17.80
CA VAL A 116 9.31 -6.64 16.83
C VAL A 116 9.68 -6.09 15.46
N ALA A 117 10.65 -6.72 14.81
CA ALA A 117 11.02 -6.41 13.43
C ALA A 117 9.87 -6.73 12.46
N PHE A 118 9.82 -6.03 11.32
CA PHE A 118 8.93 -6.41 10.24
C PHE A 118 9.29 -7.78 9.68
N ARG A 119 8.30 -8.53 9.19
CA ARG A 119 8.48 -9.90 8.71
C ARG A 119 9.54 -9.99 7.61
N SER A 120 9.46 -9.12 6.63
CA SER A 120 10.48 -8.99 5.59
C SER A 120 10.51 -7.58 5.00
N VAL A 121 11.64 -7.25 4.38
CA VAL A 121 11.82 -6.00 3.67
C VAL A 121 12.42 -6.30 2.31
N MET A 122 11.87 -5.68 1.26
CA MET A 122 12.37 -5.75 -0.11
C MET A 122 12.68 -4.34 -0.62
N ILE A 123 13.87 -4.14 -1.16
CA ILE A 123 14.25 -2.95 -1.90
C ILE A 123 14.39 -3.34 -3.37
N VAL A 124 13.66 -2.66 -4.23
CA VAL A 124 13.70 -2.84 -5.69
C VAL A 124 14.26 -1.56 -6.29
N GLU A 125 15.31 -1.68 -7.06
CA GLU A 125 15.87 -0.56 -7.83
C GLU A 125 15.51 -0.74 -9.30
N LYS A 126 14.83 0.26 -9.88
CA LYS A 126 14.45 0.23 -11.29
C LYS A 126 14.24 1.63 -11.85
N ASP A 127 15.17 2.07 -12.68
CA ASP A 127 15.01 3.30 -13.42
C ASP A 127 14.14 3.10 -14.68
N PHE A 128 13.23 4.03 -14.89
CA PHE A 128 12.35 4.07 -16.04
C PHE A 128 12.73 5.18 -17.03
N GLY A 129 13.72 5.99 -16.71
CA GLY A 129 14.17 7.12 -17.50
C GLY A 129 13.18 8.30 -17.49
N PHE A 130 12.42 8.45 -16.43
CA PHE A 130 11.50 9.58 -16.28
C PHE A 130 12.22 10.81 -15.73
N VAL A 131 12.51 11.76 -16.60
CA VAL A 131 12.98 13.09 -16.22
C VAL A 131 11.76 13.95 -15.92
N LEU A 132 11.26 13.88 -14.69
CA LEU A 132 10.14 14.71 -14.22
C LEU A 132 10.66 15.65 -13.15
N SER A 133 10.41 16.96 -13.34
CA SER A 133 10.72 17.96 -12.30
C SER A 133 9.96 17.64 -11.00
N GLN A 134 10.66 17.80 -9.87
CA GLN A 134 10.08 17.69 -8.53
C GLN A 134 9.62 19.06 -7.99
N ASP A 135 9.82 20.14 -8.73
CA ASP A 135 9.41 21.47 -8.32
C ASP A 135 7.90 21.61 -8.18
N VAL A 136 7.46 22.31 -7.13
CA VAL A 136 6.04 22.41 -6.77
C VAL A 136 5.22 23.09 -7.87
N GLU A 137 5.77 24.11 -8.54
CA GLU A 137 5.09 24.85 -9.61
C GLU A 137 4.88 23.95 -10.84
N ASP A 138 5.89 23.17 -11.23
CA ASP A 138 5.80 22.22 -12.34
C ASP A 138 4.84 21.05 -12.03
N ARG A 139 4.71 20.68 -10.76
CA ARG A 139 3.82 19.58 -10.33
C ARG A 139 2.34 19.86 -10.62
N HIS A 140 1.91 21.11 -10.55
CA HIS A 140 0.51 21.50 -10.68
C HIS A 140 0.12 21.88 -12.10
N GLY A 141 1.09 22.00 -13.04
CA GLY A 141 0.80 22.24 -14.44
C GLY A 141 -0.03 21.13 -15.07
N TYR A 142 -1.14 21.47 -15.72
CA TYR A 142 -2.05 20.50 -16.35
C TYR A 142 -1.34 19.59 -17.36
N ALA A 143 -0.41 20.12 -18.13
CA ALA A 143 0.37 19.37 -19.13
C ALA A 143 1.33 18.34 -18.50
N ALA A 144 1.87 18.62 -17.30
CA ALA A 144 2.80 17.73 -16.60
C ALA A 144 2.11 16.59 -15.84
N GLN A 145 0.83 16.73 -15.53
CA GLN A 145 0.11 15.76 -14.72
C GLN A 145 -0.08 14.40 -15.41
N ALA A 146 -0.40 14.37 -16.69
CA ALA A 146 -0.66 13.13 -17.41
C ALA A 146 0.60 12.24 -17.53
N PRO A 147 1.76 12.75 -17.97
CA PRO A 147 3.02 12.00 -17.96
C PRO A 147 3.40 11.52 -16.55
N ARG A 148 3.24 12.37 -15.54
CA ARG A 148 3.54 12.05 -14.14
C ARG A 148 2.68 10.91 -13.60
N ARG A 149 1.35 10.95 -13.82
CA ARG A 149 0.43 9.86 -13.43
C ARG A 149 0.77 8.55 -14.13
N LYS A 150 1.13 8.60 -15.41
CA LYS A 150 1.56 7.43 -16.17
C LYS A 150 2.86 6.82 -15.61
N ALA A 151 3.83 7.66 -15.27
CA ALA A 151 5.07 7.23 -14.63
C ALA A 151 4.81 6.57 -13.27
N MET A 152 3.98 7.21 -12.43
CA MET A 152 3.59 6.68 -11.13
C MET A 152 2.85 5.35 -11.25
N ALA A 153 1.90 5.24 -12.17
CA ALA A 153 1.17 3.99 -12.40
C ALA A 153 2.11 2.86 -12.84
N ARG A 154 3.09 3.16 -13.71
CA ARG A 154 4.09 2.18 -14.14
C ARG A 154 4.96 1.72 -12.98
N ALA A 155 5.43 2.65 -12.16
CA ALA A 155 6.24 2.35 -10.98
C ALA A 155 5.45 1.48 -9.98
N ARG A 156 4.19 1.84 -9.68
CA ARG A 156 3.32 1.06 -8.81
C ARG A 156 3.07 -0.35 -9.35
N ASN A 157 2.72 -0.49 -10.61
CA ASN A 157 2.50 -1.81 -11.22
C ASN A 157 3.76 -2.69 -11.15
N TYR A 158 4.93 -2.09 -11.41
CA TYR A 158 6.19 -2.82 -11.33
C TYR A 158 6.48 -3.30 -9.91
N LEU A 159 6.34 -2.42 -8.91
CA LEU A 159 6.55 -2.77 -7.51
C LEU A 159 5.59 -3.87 -7.06
N LEU A 160 4.28 -3.74 -7.39
CA LEU A 160 3.29 -4.75 -7.05
C LEU A 160 3.63 -6.10 -7.67
N ALA A 161 3.92 -6.14 -8.97
CA ALA A 161 4.25 -7.39 -9.68
C ALA A 161 5.52 -8.06 -9.14
N THR A 162 6.45 -7.27 -8.60
CA THR A 162 7.71 -7.80 -8.04
C THR A 162 7.55 -8.29 -6.60
N ALA A 163 6.76 -7.60 -5.78
CA ALA A 163 6.70 -7.84 -4.34
C ALA A 163 5.52 -8.71 -3.88
N LEU A 164 4.42 -8.76 -4.66
CA LEU A 164 3.25 -9.53 -4.28
C LEU A 164 3.54 -11.03 -4.29
N LYS A 165 3.14 -11.69 -3.22
CA LYS A 165 3.27 -13.15 -3.05
C LYS A 165 1.91 -13.77 -2.75
N PRO A 166 1.73 -15.07 -3.01
CA PRO A 166 0.46 -15.77 -2.74
C PRO A 166 -0.04 -15.67 -1.31
N GLU A 167 0.86 -15.50 -0.34
CA GLU A 167 0.51 -15.44 1.08
C GLU A 167 0.00 -14.07 1.57
N HIS A 168 0.04 -13.02 0.73
CA HIS A 168 -0.48 -11.70 1.10
C HIS A 168 -1.99 -11.64 0.96
N SER A 169 -2.69 -11.34 2.05
CA SER A 169 -4.14 -11.12 2.07
C SER A 169 -4.49 -9.68 1.68
N TRP A 170 -3.62 -8.73 2.04
CA TRP A 170 -3.87 -7.30 1.85
C TRP A 170 -2.67 -6.59 1.24
N VAL A 171 -2.95 -5.58 0.41
CA VAL A 171 -1.95 -4.65 -0.12
C VAL A 171 -2.29 -3.24 0.36
N TYR A 172 -1.35 -2.61 1.07
CA TYR A 172 -1.47 -1.25 1.54
C TYR A 172 -0.49 -0.34 0.80
N TRP A 173 -1.02 0.52 -0.06
CA TRP A 173 -0.24 1.57 -0.70
C TRP A 173 -0.04 2.73 0.25
N ARG A 174 1.21 3.05 0.56
CA ARG A 174 1.55 4.16 1.44
C ARG A 174 2.55 5.09 0.77
N ASP A 175 2.17 6.35 0.61
CA ASP A 175 3.08 7.37 0.08
C ASP A 175 4.08 7.79 1.18
N VAL A 176 5.30 8.14 0.78
CA VAL A 176 6.41 8.43 1.71
C VAL A 176 6.26 9.77 2.43
N ASP A 177 5.54 10.72 1.84
CA ASP A 177 5.37 12.09 2.31
C ASP A 177 4.17 12.31 3.25
N ILE A 178 3.56 11.23 3.72
CA ILE A 178 2.50 11.28 4.74
C ILE A 178 3.08 11.83 6.04
N VAL A 179 2.51 12.91 6.55
CA VAL A 179 2.99 13.60 7.76
C VAL A 179 2.35 13.09 9.04
N ASP A 180 1.15 12.51 8.94
CA ASP A 180 0.41 11.93 10.07
C ASP A 180 -0.53 10.83 9.61
N SER A 181 -0.72 9.81 10.43
CA SER A 181 -1.68 8.73 10.19
C SER A 181 -2.03 8.02 11.50
N PRO A 182 -3.27 7.53 11.67
CA PRO A 182 -3.62 6.69 12.81
C PRO A 182 -2.70 5.47 12.93
N GLU A 183 -2.31 5.11 14.14
CA GLU A 183 -1.51 3.90 14.39
C GLU A 183 -2.28 2.61 14.01
N ARG A 184 -3.60 2.66 14.09
CA ARG A 184 -4.52 1.55 13.76
C ARG A 184 -5.02 1.58 12.31
N ILE A 185 -4.36 2.32 11.43
CA ILE A 185 -4.87 2.55 10.06
C ILE A 185 -5.16 1.24 9.29
N ILE A 186 -4.36 0.20 9.48
CA ILE A 186 -4.53 -1.08 8.79
C ILE A 186 -5.79 -1.79 9.30
N GLU A 187 -5.95 -1.89 10.61
CA GLU A 187 -7.13 -2.49 11.24
C GLU A 187 -8.41 -1.72 10.89
N ASP A 188 -8.33 -0.39 10.91
CA ASP A 188 -9.47 0.46 10.59
C ASP A 188 -9.90 0.29 9.12
N LEU A 189 -8.94 0.21 8.18
CA LEU A 189 -9.26 -0.02 6.77
C LEU A 189 -9.83 -1.42 6.53
N THR A 190 -9.22 -2.45 7.08
CA THR A 190 -9.69 -3.83 6.89
C THR A 190 -11.07 -4.09 7.50
N ALA A 191 -11.43 -3.37 8.59
CA ALA A 191 -12.75 -3.47 9.23
C ALA A 191 -13.92 -3.07 8.32
N HIS A 192 -13.66 -2.33 7.24
CA HIS A 192 -14.72 -1.90 6.31
C HIS A 192 -15.19 -3.00 5.34
N ASP A 193 -14.53 -4.14 5.28
CA ASP A 193 -14.87 -5.28 4.40
C ASP A 193 -15.07 -4.86 2.93
N LYS A 194 -14.06 -4.21 2.37
CA LYS A 194 -14.06 -3.72 1.00
C LYS A 194 -12.83 -4.22 0.24
N ASP A 195 -13.05 -4.60 -1.02
CA ASP A 195 -11.96 -5.01 -1.92
C ASP A 195 -10.97 -3.88 -2.16
N ILE A 196 -11.46 -2.63 -2.23
CA ILE A 196 -10.66 -1.42 -2.41
C ILE A 196 -11.22 -0.33 -1.51
N ILE A 197 -10.34 0.28 -0.70
CA ILE A 197 -10.69 1.40 0.15
C ILE A 197 -9.59 2.45 0.13
N VAL A 198 -9.98 3.72 0.11
CA VAL A 198 -9.06 4.86 0.18
C VAL A 198 -9.47 5.73 1.35
N PRO A 199 -8.58 5.96 2.34
CA PRO A 199 -8.90 6.85 3.45
C PRO A 199 -9.07 8.29 2.95
N SER A 200 -10.01 9.01 3.56
CA SER A 200 -10.16 10.44 3.31
C SER A 200 -9.00 11.19 3.99
N MET A 201 -8.42 12.14 3.26
CA MET A 201 -7.40 13.04 3.80
C MET A 201 -8.11 14.31 4.27
N ASP A 202 -8.34 14.45 5.57
CA ASP A 202 -8.81 15.71 6.12
C ASP A 202 -7.70 16.76 6.02
N LYS A 203 -7.98 17.84 5.29
CA LYS A 203 -7.16 19.03 5.41
C LYS A 203 -7.42 19.59 6.80
N GLN A 204 -6.46 19.47 7.72
CA GLN A 204 -6.55 20.20 8.97
C GLN A 204 -6.81 21.69 8.65
N PRO A 205 -7.86 22.31 9.22
CA PRO A 205 -8.03 23.74 9.06
C PRO A 205 -6.75 24.41 9.57
N ALA A 206 -6.18 25.30 8.75
CA ALA A 206 -5.01 26.08 9.14
C ALA A 206 -5.29 26.63 10.54
N LYS A 207 -4.42 26.29 11.53
CA LYS A 207 -4.50 26.87 12.88
C LYS A 207 -4.52 28.37 12.70
N HIS A 208 -5.67 28.99 12.95
CA HIS A 208 -5.79 30.43 13.01
C HIS A 208 -4.86 30.84 14.15
N CYS A 209 -3.74 31.46 13.83
CA CYS A 209 -2.96 32.20 14.80
C CYS A 209 -3.82 33.39 15.21
N ASP A 210 -4.58 33.25 16.28
CA ASP A 210 -5.26 34.36 16.92
C ASP A 210 -4.17 35.34 17.33
N GLY A 211 -4.03 36.38 16.49
CA GLY A 211 -3.20 37.53 16.80
C GLY A 211 -3.69 38.14 18.09
N ALA A 212 -2.82 38.14 19.10
CA ALA A 212 -3.01 38.87 20.31
C ALA A 212 -3.43 40.31 19.97
N ARG A 213 -4.67 40.69 20.28
CA ARG A 213 -5.07 42.06 20.36
C ARG A 213 -4.26 42.73 21.47
N ALA A 214 -3.36 43.59 21.09
CA ALA A 214 -2.82 44.57 22.01
C ALA A 214 -3.95 45.56 22.36
N ASP A 215 -4.32 45.63 23.65
CA ASP A 215 -5.19 46.67 24.18
C ASP A 215 -4.46 48.01 24.08
N PRO A 216 -5.11 49.09 23.62
CA PRO A 216 -4.54 50.43 23.73
C PRO A 216 -4.88 50.99 25.12
N LEU A 217 -3.85 51.47 25.82
CA LEU A 217 -3.97 52.44 26.90
C LEU A 217 -4.31 53.81 26.36
#